data_34c124012966768ba08a4ccf5938ef82
#
_entry.id   34c124012966768ba08a4ccf5938ef82
#
_cell.length_a   1.000
_cell.length_b   1.000
_cell.length_c   1.000
_cell.angle_alpha   90.00
_cell.angle_beta   90.00
_cell.angle_gamma   90.00
#
_symmetry.space_group_name_H-M   'P 1'
#
loop_
_entity.id
_entity.type
_entity.pdbx_description
1 polymer ?
#
loop_
_entity_poly.entity_id
_entity_poly.type
_entity_poly.pdbx_seq_one_letter_code
_entity_poly.pdbx_strand_id
1 'polypeptide(L)'
;MKGEASYNVVIKVYLPNYVEFPASKNLTTEGEVTINMEVIHTTNVIVLNMKNIILFPDQCEARSGRIRLTITNINIEDQFDRVTFTLSETLHIGQEVSLKVTYSGKINDKLDGLYQTTYTDSQGNPKIAVVSKCEPMSARMIVPCLDEPEYKAIWNVTIIHPNGTTAIANALELNETSEPNGLWKVSRFHPTPILASYLIALFVSEFGYEESFTKRGVRFRVWSTPMTREQRSYGVKAAVTFMEFFEEYVGVQDIVMKQDLVALPDFSSGAMENWGLVTFRESLLLGDGLPKPDRLSPQQIIIAHELAHQWFGNMVTLKGWEDLWLNEGFANYFENVMPYEKKDRGLTLSSRGARDFERALQADSFASSRPLSSVITSTSEVYETFDSISYDKGSAVIAMTVKIIGKQQFRKGVHHYIEKFSLRNAKGDDWWKSLDEVLNSTRKGPDGGMLKMWYFGSQWTKQMGFPLVTVETMNSTTIKIDQQRFLIGPYTVELLKYRSPSYGYKWDVPLFYQVGRKKVGFKWLKRGGVWRGFYTFHHFAAQEAREVSRCELTSRLSTHAVVAANVAT
;
A
#
# COMPACT_ATOMS: atom_id res chain seq x y z
N MET A 1 16.85 -2.65 -14.05
CA MET A 1 17.58 -1.42 -14.44
C MET A 1 18.82 -1.32 -13.58
N LYS A 2 19.99 -1.13 -14.16
CA LYS A 2 21.24 -0.88 -13.43
C LYS A 2 21.59 0.61 -13.38
N GLY A 3 20.95 1.46 -14.17
CA GLY A 3 21.04 2.91 -14.12
C GLY A 3 19.80 3.51 -13.45
N GLU A 4 19.95 4.62 -12.75
CA GLU A 4 18.81 5.32 -12.14
C GLU A 4 18.01 6.02 -13.24
N ALA A 5 16.88 5.45 -13.63
CA ALA A 5 15.94 6.12 -14.52
C ALA A 5 15.45 7.43 -13.88
N SER A 6 15.29 8.48 -14.67
CA SER A 6 14.77 9.75 -14.17
C SER A 6 13.76 10.38 -15.12
N TYR A 7 12.81 11.07 -14.53
CA TYR A 7 11.78 11.85 -15.21
C TYR A 7 11.96 13.33 -14.87
N ASN A 8 12.15 14.18 -15.88
CA ASN A 8 12.09 15.62 -15.73
C ASN A 8 10.72 16.06 -16.26
N VAL A 9 9.82 16.41 -15.35
CA VAL A 9 8.43 16.74 -15.67
C VAL A 9 8.20 18.23 -15.48
N VAL A 10 7.71 18.89 -16.51
CA VAL A 10 7.16 20.25 -16.44
C VAL A 10 5.68 20.16 -16.78
N ILE A 11 4.82 20.58 -15.88
CA ILE A 11 3.36 20.56 -16.09
C ILE A 11 2.76 21.92 -15.79
N LYS A 12 2.02 22.49 -16.76
CA LYS A 12 1.26 23.72 -16.60
C LYS A 12 -0.21 23.39 -16.37
N VAL A 13 -0.79 23.91 -15.29
CA VAL A 13 -2.15 23.57 -14.84
C VAL A 13 -3.06 24.77 -15.09
N TYR A 14 -4.07 24.62 -15.95
CA TYR A 14 -5.01 25.66 -16.31
C TYR A 14 -6.27 25.58 -15.42
N LEU A 15 -6.28 26.43 -14.37
CA LEU A 15 -7.41 26.56 -13.44
C LEU A 15 -8.24 27.79 -13.77
N PRO A 16 -9.58 27.66 -13.89
CA PRO A 16 -10.46 28.80 -14.12
C PRO A 16 -10.46 29.80 -12.96
N ASN A 17 -10.87 31.02 -13.24
CA ASN A 17 -11.08 32.11 -12.28
C ASN A 17 -9.81 32.76 -11.68
N TYR A 18 -8.60 32.37 -12.12
CA TYR A 18 -7.34 33.00 -11.67
C TYR A 18 -6.67 33.82 -12.78
N VAL A 19 -6.63 33.30 -13.99
CA VAL A 19 -5.96 33.90 -15.16
C VAL A 19 -6.88 33.74 -16.36
N GLU A 20 -6.94 34.75 -17.20
CA GLU A 20 -7.64 34.64 -18.49
C GLU A 20 -6.82 33.81 -19.48
N PHE A 21 -7.46 32.81 -20.06
CA PHE A 21 -6.94 31.96 -21.14
C PHE A 21 -8.09 31.45 -22.01
N PRO A 22 -7.82 30.92 -23.22
CA PRO A 22 -8.86 30.40 -24.10
C PRO A 22 -9.71 29.32 -23.41
N ALA A 23 -11.01 29.35 -23.61
CA ALA A 23 -11.95 28.42 -22.99
C ALA A 23 -11.61 26.93 -23.24
N SER A 24 -10.94 26.62 -24.36
CA SER A 24 -10.45 25.28 -24.68
C SER A 24 -9.35 24.76 -23.75
N LYS A 25 -8.70 25.66 -23.01
CA LYS A 25 -7.67 25.31 -22.00
C LYS A 25 -8.25 25.06 -20.61
N ASN A 26 -9.52 25.38 -20.37
CA ASN A 26 -10.13 25.25 -19.07
C ASN A 26 -10.08 23.82 -18.56
N LEU A 27 -9.57 23.62 -17.33
CA LEU A 27 -9.37 22.31 -16.71
C LEU A 27 -8.56 21.35 -17.59
N THR A 28 -7.44 21.86 -18.13
CA THR A 28 -6.47 21.08 -18.89
C THR A 28 -5.06 21.28 -18.35
N THR A 29 -4.14 20.49 -18.84
CA THR A 29 -2.70 20.64 -18.61
C THR A 29 -1.94 20.67 -19.92
N GLU A 30 -0.82 21.36 -19.92
CA GLU A 30 0.24 21.20 -20.91
C GLU A 30 1.46 20.64 -20.20
N GLY A 31 2.03 19.58 -20.74
CA GLY A 31 3.14 18.88 -20.12
C GLY A 31 4.29 18.63 -21.09
N GLU A 32 5.46 18.62 -20.51
CA GLU A 32 6.68 18.13 -21.14
C GLU A 32 7.36 17.16 -20.16
N VAL A 33 7.74 15.99 -20.64
CA VAL A 33 8.55 15.05 -19.87
C VAL A 33 9.78 14.65 -20.66
N THR A 34 10.94 14.67 -20.01
CA THR A 34 12.17 14.05 -20.51
C THR A 34 12.48 12.85 -19.62
N ILE A 35 12.46 11.65 -20.22
CA ILE A 35 12.70 10.37 -19.54
C ILE A 35 14.13 9.93 -19.89
N ASN A 36 15.00 9.83 -18.89
CA ASN A 36 16.33 9.27 -19.05
C ASN A 36 16.32 7.81 -18.59
N MET A 37 16.84 6.91 -19.42
CA MET A 37 16.78 5.48 -19.21
C MET A 37 18.02 4.77 -19.73
N GLU A 38 18.38 3.63 -19.14
CA GLU A 38 19.40 2.71 -19.63
C GLU A 38 18.72 1.52 -20.34
N VAL A 39 19.21 1.15 -21.50
CA VAL A 39 18.74 0.03 -22.30
C VAL A 39 19.22 -1.29 -21.67
N ILE A 40 18.27 -2.16 -21.30
CA ILE A 40 18.56 -3.48 -20.70
C ILE A 40 18.40 -4.64 -21.67
N HIS A 41 17.74 -4.43 -22.79
CA HIS A 41 17.60 -5.37 -23.89
C HIS A 41 17.77 -4.64 -25.22
N THR A 42 18.47 -5.25 -26.17
CA THR A 42 18.61 -4.69 -27.51
C THR A 42 17.25 -4.52 -28.17
N THR A 43 16.93 -3.31 -28.61
CA THR A 43 15.63 -2.94 -29.17
C THR A 43 15.75 -1.69 -30.06
N ASN A 44 14.77 -1.46 -30.89
CA ASN A 44 14.59 -0.19 -31.59
C ASN A 44 13.24 0.49 -31.23
N VAL A 45 12.58 0.02 -30.16
CA VAL A 45 11.31 0.61 -29.70
C VAL A 45 11.39 1.01 -28.24
N ILE A 46 10.71 2.11 -27.90
CA ILE A 46 10.45 2.56 -26.53
C ILE A 46 8.94 2.54 -26.34
N VAL A 47 8.46 1.80 -25.33
CA VAL A 47 7.04 1.68 -25.01
C VAL A 47 6.78 2.35 -23.66
N LEU A 48 5.80 3.25 -23.62
CA LEU A 48 5.32 3.90 -22.40
C LEU A 48 3.83 3.62 -22.21
N ASN A 49 3.39 3.62 -20.96
CA ASN A 49 1.97 3.70 -20.63
C ASN A 49 1.47 5.14 -20.82
N MET A 50 0.29 5.28 -21.39
CA MET A 50 -0.33 6.57 -21.64
C MET A 50 -1.84 6.39 -21.78
N LYS A 51 -2.63 7.24 -21.12
CA LYS A 51 -4.09 7.18 -21.15
C LYS A 51 -4.70 8.58 -21.12
N ASN A 52 -5.67 8.86 -22.02
CA ASN A 52 -6.38 10.13 -22.08
C ASN A 52 -5.46 11.37 -22.21
N ILE A 53 -4.30 11.20 -22.84
CA ILE A 53 -3.30 12.23 -23.12
C ILE A 53 -3.21 12.44 -24.64
N ILE A 54 -3.10 13.69 -25.06
CA ILE A 54 -2.89 14.07 -26.46
C ILE A 54 -1.41 14.40 -26.64
N LEU A 55 -0.72 13.62 -27.46
CA LEU A 55 0.69 13.88 -27.81
C LEU A 55 0.81 14.94 -28.90
N PHE A 56 1.93 15.64 -28.89
CA PHE A 56 2.40 16.48 -29.99
C PHE A 56 3.59 15.81 -30.68
N PRO A 57 3.37 14.94 -31.69
CA PRO A 57 4.41 14.08 -32.28
C PRO A 57 5.63 14.85 -32.80
N ASP A 58 5.40 15.99 -33.44
CA ASP A 58 6.47 16.84 -34.02
C ASP A 58 7.38 17.48 -32.95
N GLN A 59 6.95 17.45 -31.68
CA GLN A 59 7.70 17.97 -30.54
C GLN A 59 8.33 16.85 -29.69
N CYS A 60 8.20 15.59 -30.10
CA CYS A 60 8.83 14.45 -29.46
C CYS A 60 10.26 14.29 -30.01
N GLU A 61 11.21 13.99 -29.13
CA GLU A 61 12.62 13.86 -29.47
C GLU A 61 13.28 12.73 -28.69
N ALA A 62 14.08 11.91 -29.40
CA ALA A 62 14.92 10.88 -28.77
C ALA A 62 16.40 11.20 -28.97
N ARG A 63 17.23 10.93 -27.96
CA ARG A 63 18.68 11.16 -27.99
C ARG A 63 19.45 10.03 -27.30
N SER A 64 20.67 9.80 -27.74
CA SER A 64 21.68 9.05 -26.98
C SER A 64 22.92 9.96 -26.81
N GLY A 65 23.08 10.47 -25.59
CA GLY A 65 24.04 11.54 -25.33
C GLY A 65 23.74 12.78 -26.17
N ARG A 66 24.71 13.18 -27.02
CA ARG A 66 24.55 14.33 -27.95
C ARG A 66 23.93 13.95 -29.30
N ILE A 67 23.80 12.66 -29.59
CA ILE A 67 23.29 12.16 -30.87
C ILE A 67 21.75 12.15 -30.83
N ARG A 68 21.13 12.81 -31.81
CA ARG A 68 19.71 12.74 -32.05
C ARG A 68 19.37 11.41 -32.73
N LEU A 69 18.40 10.68 -32.18
CA LEU A 69 17.89 9.46 -32.77
C LEU A 69 16.62 9.78 -33.55
N THR A 70 16.45 9.14 -34.71
CA THR A 70 15.28 9.40 -35.56
C THR A 70 14.09 8.58 -35.10
N ILE A 71 13.02 9.24 -34.69
CA ILE A 71 11.73 8.58 -34.44
C ILE A 71 11.04 8.40 -35.80
N THR A 72 10.89 7.17 -36.24
CA THR A 72 10.28 6.83 -37.54
C THR A 72 8.78 6.63 -37.45
N ASN A 73 8.27 6.25 -36.26
CA ASN A 73 6.85 6.04 -36.03
C ASN A 73 6.50 6.27 -34.58
N ILE A 74 5.31 6.82 -34.33
CA ILE A 74 4.68 6.90 -33.00
C ILE A 74 3.31 6.23 -33.13
N ASN A 75 3.14 5.09 -32.48
CA ASN A 75 1.90 4.31 -32.49
C ASN A 75 1.18 4.41 -31.14
N ILE A 76 -0.03 4.94 -31.13
CA ILE A 76 -0.87 5.06 -29.95
C ILE A 76 -1.90 3.91 -29.97
N GLU A 77 -1.94 3.16 -28.88
CA GLU A 77 -2.81 1.99 -28.71
C GLU A 77 -3.70 2.20 -27.48
N ASP A 78 -4.78 2.99 -27.65
CA ASP A 78 -5.68 3.37 -26.54
C ASP A 78 -6.29 2.16 -25.83
N GLN A 79 -6.55 1.07 -26.53
CA GLN A 79 -7.08 -0.18 -25.96
C GLN A 79 -6.12 -0.85 -24.95
N PHE A 80 -4.84 -0.50 -25.01
CA PHE A 80 -3.80 -1.03 -24.12
C PHE A 80 -3.20 0.05 -23.22
N ASP A 81 -3.75 1.27 -23.23
CA ASP A 81 -3.24 2.43 -22.50
C ASP A 81 -1.72 2.63 -22.72
N ARG A 82 -1.25 2.57 -23.98
CA ARG A 82 0.17 2.65 -24.31
C ARG A 82 0.49 3.43 -25.58
N VAL A 83 1.73 3.92 -25.65
CA VAL A 83 2.33 4.52 -26.84
C VAL A 83 3.68 3.87 -27.13
N THR A 84 3.95 3.58 -28.41
CA THR A 84 5.21 2.99 -28.88
C THR A 84 5.93 3.97 -29.79
N PHE A 85 7.17 4.30 -29.44
CA PHE A 85 8.09 5.10 -30.25
C PHE A 85 9.05 4.14 -30.95
N THR A 86 9.02 4.11 -32.29
CA THR A 86 9.95 3.30 -33.11
C THR A 86 11.10 4.19 -33.59
N LEU A 87 12.32 3.74 -33.39
CA LEU A 87 13.54 4.42 -33.82
C LEU A 87 14.09 3.78 -35.09
N SER A 88 14.80 4.55 -35.92
CA SER A 88 15.52 4.01 -37.08
C SER A 88 16.76 3.22 -36.65
N GLU A 89 17.36 3.60 -35.51
CA GLU A 89 18.56 2.98 -34.98
C GLU A 89 18.22 1.90 -33.94
N THR A 90 19.04 0.86 -33.88
CA THR A 90 18.95 -0.15 -32.82
C THR A 90 19.68 0.35 -31.58
N LEU A 91 19.01 0.32 -30.44
CA LEU A 91 19.57 0.60 -29.13
C LEU A 91 20.22 -0.67 -28.55
N HIS A 92 21.39 -0.51 -27.96
CA HIS A 92 22.18 -1.62 -27.40
C HIS A 92 22.18 -1.62 -25.88
N ILE A 93 22.37 -2.79 -25.27
CA ILE A 93 22.44 -2.95 -23.80
C ILE A 93 23.50 -2.02 -23.21
N GLY A 94 23.12 -1.31 -22.13
CA GLY A 94 23.98 -0.32 -21.44
C GLY A 94 24.00 1.06 -22.09
N GLN A 95 23.29 1.25 -23.21
CA GLN A 95 23.18 2.56 -23.85
C GLN A 95 22.24 3.47 -23.05
N GLU A 96 22.68 4.70 -22.78
CA GLU A 96 21.82 5.74 -22.19
C GLU A 96 21.01 6.43 -23.27
N VAL A 97 19.71 6.54 -23.03
CA VAL A 97 18.76 7.17 -23.94
C VAL A 97 17.88 8.16 -23.18
N SER A 98 17.63 9.30 -23.77
CA SER A 98 16.61 10.25 -23.31
C SER A 98 15.51 10.36 -24.34
N LEU A 99 14.25 10.28 -23.88
CA LEU A 99 13.06 10.51 -24.69
C LEU A 99 12.31 11.72 -24.12
N LYS A 100 12.19 12.77 -24.93
CA LYS A 100 11.38 13.94 -24.65
C LYS A 100 10.02 13.77 -25.27
N VAL A 101 8.95 13.98 -24.51
CA VAL A 101 7.56 13.89 -24.94
C VAL A 101 6.83 15.16 -24.53
N THR A 102 6.20 15.83 -25.49
CA THR A 102 5.33 16.99 -25.26
C THR A 102 3.88 16.59 -25.44
N TYR A 103 3.02 16.99 -24.52
CA TYR A 103 1.65 16.52 -24.48
C TYR A 103 0.68 17.52 -23.82
N SER A 104 -0.62 17.26 -23.95
CA SER A 104 -1.65 17.89 -23.13
C SER A 104 -2.58 16.85 -22.52
N GLY A 105 -3.08 17.14 -21.34
CA GLY A 105 -3.99 16.29 -20.58
C GLY A 105 -5.24 17.03 -20.14
N LYS A 106 -6.20 16.29 -19.61
CA LYS A 106 -7.40 16.84 -18.97
C LYS A 106 -7.28 16.72 -17.46
N ILE A 107 -7.81 17.71 -16.75
CA ILE A 107 -8.09 17.61 -15.32
C ILE A 107 -9.49 17.02 -15.21
N ASN A 108 -9.57 15.79 -14.66
CA ASN A 108 -10.79 15.02 -14.62
C ASN A 108 -11.80 15.55 -13.60
N ASP A 109 -13.07 15.23 -13.78
CA ASP A 109 -14.13 15.29 -12.77
C ASP A 109 -14.29 13.95 -11.99
N LYS A 110 -13.61 12.90 -12.45
CA LYS A 110 -13.52 11.61 -11.77
C LYS A 110 -12.31 11.60 -10.85
N LEU A 111 -12.42 11.00 -9.68
CA LEU A 111 -11.40 10.99 -8.63
C LEU A 111 -10.24 10.03 -8.96
N ASP A 112 -9.62 10.22 -10.13
CA ASP A 112 -8.57 9.37 -10.69
C ASP A 112 -7.65 10.16 -11.64
N GLY A 113 -6.36 9.82 -11.69
CA GLY A 113 -5.35 10.57 -12.41
C GLY A 113 -5.18 11.97 -11.81
N LEU A 114 -5.22 13.00 -12.64
CA LEU A 114 -5.27 14.41 -12.20
C LEU A 114 -6.72 14.89 -12.24
N TYR A 115 -7.26 15.28 -11.10
CA TYR A 115 -8.68 15.63 -11.01
C TYR A 115 -8.90 16.92 -10.21
N GLN A 116 -10.08 17.53 -10.41
CA GLN A 116 -10.55 18.68 -9.66
C GLN A 116 -11.33 18.25 -8.43
N THR A 117 -11.14 18.95 -7.31
CA THR A 117 -12.03 18.91 -6.15
C THR A 117 -12.57 20.30 -5.89
N THR A 118 -13.83 20.40 -5.46
CA THR A 118 -14.50 21.68 -5.24
C THR A 118 -14.74 21.92 -3.76
N TYR A 119 -14.62 23.19 -3.36
CA TYR A 119 -14.88 23.62 -2.00
C TYR A 119 -15.41 25.06 -1.99
N THR A 120 -15.82 25.57 -0.84
CA THR A 120 -16.20 26.97 -0.66
C THR A 120 -15.14 27.70 0.17
N ASP A 121 -14.83 28.94 -0.21
CA ASP A 121 -13.98 29.81 0.60
C ASP A 121 -14.74 30.37 1.83
N SER A 122 -14.07 31.16 2.65
CA SER A 122 -14.67 31.78 3.84
C SER A 122 -15.81 32.76 3.55
N GLN A 123 -15.98 33.18 2.29
CA GLN A 123 -17.03 34.06 1.83
C GLN A 123 -18.20 33.31 1.15
N GLY A 124 -18.09 31.98 1.05
CA GLY A 124 -19.09 31.12 0.39
C GLY A 124 -18.93 31.00 -1.14
N ASN A 125 -17.83 31.52 -1.73
CA ASN A 125 -17.60 31.42 -3.15
C ASN A 125 -17.08 30.00 -3.51
N PRO A 126 -17.54 29.42 -4.63
CA PRO A 126 -17.01 28.13 -5.10
C PRO A 126 -15.56 28.29 -5.58
N LYS A 127 -14.71 27.38 -5.15
CA LYS A 127 -13.28 27.27 -5.49
C LYS A 127 -12.96 25.88 -6.00
N ILE A 128 -11.89 25.79 -6.77
CA ILE A 128 -11.39 24.53 -7.33
C ILE A 128 -9.95 24.34 -6.88
N ALA A 129 -9.64 23.13 -6.41
CA ALA A 129 -8.28 22.64 -6.24
C ALA A 129 -8.04 21.48 -7.21
N VAL A 130 -6.78 21.25 -7.56
CA VAL A 130 -6.37 20.12 -8.42
C VAL A 130 -5.43 19.21 -7.63
N VAL A 131 -5.70 17.93 -7.70
CA VAL A 131 -4.95 16.89 -6.97
C VAL A 131 -4.79 15.64 -7.83
N SER A 132 -3.71 14.92 -7.62
CA SER A 132 -3.47 13.63 -8.26
C SER A 132 -3.91 12.45 -7.39
N LYS A 133 -4.36 11.35 -8.05
CA LYS A 133 -4.53 10.00 -7.50
C LYS A 133 -3.99 9.02 -8.53
N CYS A 134 -2.80 8.47 -8.29
CA CYS A 134 -2.07 7.66 -9.27
C CYS A 134 -2.21 6.16 -9.05
N GLU A 135 -2.43 5.70 -7.84
CA GLU A 135 -2.57 4.27 -7.55
C GLU A 135 -3.94 3.72 -8.01
N PRO A 136 -3.94 2.52 -8.63
CA PRO A 136 -2.78 1.67 -8.92
C PRO A 136 -2.03 2.01 -10.21
N MET A 137 -2.68 2.55 -11.24
CA MET A 137 -2.11 2.67 -12.59
C MET A 137 -2.63 3.93 -13.32
N SER A 138 -2.70 5.06 -12.61
CA SER A 138 -3.25 6.30 -13.16
C SER A 138 -2.21 7.43 -13.29
N ALA A 139 -0.92 7.17 -13.01
CA ALA A 139 0.15 8.09 -13.35
C ALA A 139 0.22 8.32 -14.87
N ARG A 140 -0.08 7.28 -15.66
CA ARG A 140 -0.21 7.33 -17.12
C ARG A 140 -1.28 8.27 -17.66
N MET A 141 -2.18 8.75 -16.79
CA MET A 141 -3.19 9.77 -17.13
C MET A 141 -2.69 11.19 -16.91
N ILE A 142 -1.53 11.35 -16.26
CA ILE A 142 -0.91 12.65 -15.94
C ILE A 142 0.32 12.87 -16.84
N VAL A 143 1.14 11.83 -17.00
CA VAL A 143 2.40 11.86 -17.73
C VAL A 143 2.66 10.51 -18.41
N PRO A 144 3.09 10.47 -19.68
CA PRO A 144 3.54 9.22 -20.29
C PRO A 144 4.74 8.65 -19.53
N CYS A 145 4.63 7.41 -19.02
CA CYS A 145 5.65 6.82 -18.15
C CYS A 145 5.65 5.28 -18.20
N LEU A 146 6.62 4.66 -17.55
CA LEU A 146 6.61 3.22 -17.22
C LEU A 146 5.78 3.07 -15.93
N ASP A 147 4.48 2.79 -16.08
CA ASP A 147 3.51 2.85 -14.99
C ASP A 147 3.25 1.47 -14.38
N GLU A 148 4.32 0.86 -13.88
CA GLU A 148 4.29 -0.39 -13.12
C GLU A 148 5.21 -0.28 -11.89
N PRO A 149 4.90 -0.91 -10.75
CA PRO A 149 5.63 -0.72 -9.49
C PRO A 149 7.13 -1.05 -9.56
N GLU A 150 7.53 -1.96 -10.45
CA GLU A 150 8.94 -2.36 -10.59
C GLU A 150 9.83 -1.30 -11.25
N TYR A 151 9.25 -0.33 -11.96
CA TYR A 151 10.00 0.73 -12.65
C TYR A 151 10.12 1.99 -11.79
N LYS A 152 10.82 1.85 -10.66
CA LYS A 152 11.12 3.00 -9.80
C LYS A 152 12.08 3.97 -10.50
N ALA A 153 11.89 5.26 -10.28
CA ALA A 153 12.72 6.32 -10.86
C ALA A 153 12.81 7.54 -9.93
N ILE A 154 13.74 8.43 -10.24
CA ILE A 154 13.81 9.77 -9.65
C ILE A 154 12.94 10.71 -10.47
N TRP A 155 12.12 11.52 -9.80
CA TRP A 155 11.23 12.48 -10.44
C TRP A 155 11.65 13.91 -10.08
N ASN A 156 11.94 14.72 -11.10
CA ASN A 156 12.20 16.14 -11.01
C ASN A 156 10.97 16.86 -11.52
N VAL A 157 10.20 17.45 -10.60
CA VAL A 157 8.89 18.04 -10.93
C VAL A 157 8.96 19.55 -10.91
N THR A 158 8.37 20.18 -11.93
CA THR A 158 8.13 21.61 -12.02
C THR A 158 6.65 21.80 -12.32
N ILE A 159 5.96 22.60 -11.52
CA ILE A 159 4.54 22.91 -11.70
C ILE A 159 4.41 24.39 -12.04
N ILE A 160 3.79 24.70 -13.18
CA ILE A 160 3.41 26.05 -13.56
C ILE A 160 1.92 26.19 -13.25
N HIS A 161 1.59 27.12 -12.37
CA HIS A 161 0.24 27.27 -11.85
C HIS A 161 -0.16 28.76 -11.73
N PRO A 162 -1.46 29.07 -11.67
CA PRO A 162 -1.90 30.47 -11.58
C PRO A 162 -1.37 31.19 -10.34
N ASN A 163 -1.02 32.46 -10.49
CA ASN A 163 -0.75 33.32 -9.34
C ASN A 163 -2.02 33.37 -8.45
N GLY A 164 -1.84 33.39 -7.13
CA GLY A 164 -2.94 33.25 -6.15
C GLY A 164 -3.12 31.82 -5.64
N THR A 165 -2.48 30.81 -6.27
CA THR A 165 -2.48 29.43 -5.78
C THR A 165 -1.11 29.02 -5.22
N THR A 166 -1.08 27.93 -4.51
CA THR A 166 0.13 27.24 -4.01
C THR A 166 0.19 25.86 -4.64
N ALA A 167 1.38 25.45 -5.10
CA ALA A 167 1.64 24.09 -5.57
C ALA A 167 2.51 23.35 -4.57
N ILE A 168 2.18 22.07 -4.32
CA ILE A 168 3.01 21.12 -3.57
C ILE A 168 3.14 19.81 -4.36
N ALA A 169 4.24 19.12 -4.16
CA ALA A 169 4.54 17.83 -4.78
C ALA A 169 5.19 16.89 -3.75
N ASN A 170 5.65 15.71 -4.16
CA ASN A 170 6.30 14.74 -3.28
C ASN A 170 7.50 15.33 -2.50
N ALA A 171 8.40 16.02 -3.20
CA ALA A 171 9.65 16.52 -2.63
C ALA A 171 9.52 17.92 -2.03
N LEU A 172 10.56 18.34 -1.31
CA LEU A 172 10.69 19.70 -0.80
C LEU A 172 10.67 20.74 -1.93
N GLU A 173 10.15 21.90 -1.65
CA GLU A 173 10.21 23.09 -2.50
C GLU A 173 11.66 23.51 -2.68
N LEU A 174 12.11 23.65 -3.94
CA LEU A 174 13.44 24.16 -4.28
C LEU A 174 13.41 25.69 -4.45
N ASN A 175 12.55 26.17 -5.32
CA ASN A 175 12.27 27.60 -5.49
C ASN A 175 10.93 27.85 -6.17
N GLU A 176 10.42 29.07 -6.03
CA GLU A 176 9.26 29.56 -6.74
C GLU A 176 9.64 30.89 -7.43
N THR A 177 9.28 31.02 -8.71
CA THR A 177 9.47 32.24 -9.51
C THR A 177 8.16 32.57 -10.22
N SER A 178 7.99 33.86 -10.62
CA SER A 178 6.87 34.25 -11.46
C SER A 178 7.28 34.35 -12.92
N GLU A 179 6.36 34.00 -13.84
CA GLU A 179 6.54 34.33 -15.27
C GLU A 179 6.58 35.86 -15.45
N PRO A 180 7.20 36.38 -16.52
CA PRO A 180 7.39 37.83 -16.73
C PRO A 180 6.09 38.67 -16.69
N ASN A 181 4.95 38.05 -17.03
CA ASN A 181 3.63 38.68 -16.99
C ASN A 181 3.00 38.74 -15.58
N GLY A 182 3.62 38.10 -14.58
CA GLY A 182 3.13 38.02 -13.21
C GLY A 182 1.87 37.17 -13.01
N LEU A 183 1.32 36.57 -14.05
CA LEU A 183 0.07 35.81 -14.01
C LEU A 183 0.27 34.37 -13.55
N TRP A 184 1.46 33.82 -13.78
CA TRP A 184 1.80 32.44 -13.49
C TRP A 184 3.00 32.35 -12.55
N LYS A 185 2.97 31.36 -11.67
CA LYS A 185 4.07 30.94 -10.83
C LYS A 185 4.70 29.66 -11.38
N VAL A 186 5.98 29.51 -11.17
CA VAL A 186 6.76 28.32 -11.52
C VAL A 186 7.37 27.77 -10.25
N SER A 187 6.76 26.76 -9.70
CA SER A 187 7.23 26.06 -8.49
C SER A 187 8.07 24.86 -8.89
N ARG A 188 9.34 24.84 -8.45
CA ARG A 188 10.30 23.76 -8.68
C ARG A 188 10.55 23.03 -7.38
N PHE A 189 10.65 21.70 -7.48
CA PHE A 189 10.87 20.84 -6.33
C PHE A 189 12.23 20.14 -6.43
N HIS A 190 12.78 19.75 -5.28
CA HIS A 190 13.95 18.89 -5.23
C HIS A 190 13.68 17.54 -5.92
N PRO A 191 14.72 16.81 -6.38
CA PRO A 191 14.56 15.44 -6.83
C PRO A 191 13.87 14.57 -5.75
N THR A 192 12.97 13.70 -6.17
CA THR A 192 12.39 12.72 -5.24
C THR A 192 13.42 11.63 -4.91
N PRO A 193 13.22 10.85 -3.84
CA PRO A 193 13.82 9.53 -3.76
C PRO A 193 13.45 8.67 -4.99
N ILE A 194 14.12 7.54 -5.16
CA ILE A 194 13.73 6.55 -6.16
C ILE A 194 12.39 5.94 -5.73
N LEU A 195 11.31 6.22 -6.46
CA LEU A 195 9.95 5.78 -6.14
C LEU A 195 9.19 5.29 -7.38
N ALA A 196 8.15 4.50 -7.15
CA ALA A 196 7.26 4.00 -8.20
C ALA A 196 6.30 5.10 -8.69
N SER A 197 5.86 5.00 -9.94
CA SER A 197 4.96 5.98 -10.57
C SER A 197 3.64 6.18 -9.82
N TYR A 198 3.09 5.14 -9.21
CA TYR A 198 1.83 5.23 -8.47
C TYR A 198 1.88 6.13 -7.23
N LEU A 199 3.10 6.46 -6.74
CA LEU A 199 3.34 7.35 -5.61
C LEU A 199 3.52 8.83 -6.00
N ILE A 200 3.52 9.15 -7.30
CA ILE A 200 3.66 10.52 -7.77
C ILE A 200 2.43 11.33 -7.37
N ALA A 201 2.71 12.49 -6.76
CA ALA A 201 1.66 13.38 -6.31
C ALA A 201 1.96 14.84 -6.59
N LEU A 202 0.90 15.55 -6.96
CA LEU A 202 0.87 16.99 -7.06
C LEU A 202 -0.48 17.54 -6.57
N PHE A 203 -0.43 18.73 -6.00
CA PHE A 203 -1.60 19.43 -5.51
C PHE A 203 -1.46 20.94 -5.75
N VAL A 204 -2.50 21.56 -6.31
CA VAL A 204 -2.55 23.02 -6.57
C VAL A 204 -3.84 23.58 -5.99
N SER A 205 -3.75 24.52 -5.06
CA SER A 205 -4.91 25.05 -4.35
C SER A 205 -4.65 26.39 -3.66
N GLU A 206 -5.69 26.95 -3.03
CA GLU A 206 -5.58 28.03 -2.02
C GLU A 206 -5.69 27.51 -0.58
N PHE A 207 -5.46 26.22 -0.33
CA PHE A 207 -5.52 25.67 1.02
C PHE A 207 -4.46 26.30 1.93
N GLY A 208 -4.83 26.47 3.19
CA GLY A 208 -3.88 26.82 4.22
C GLY A 208 -3.41 25.58 4.98
N TYR A 209 -2.37 25.73 5.78
CA TYR A 209 -1.82 24.62 6.55
C TYR A 209 -1.53 24.97 8.01
N GLU A 210 -1.35 23.95 8.83
CA GLU A 210 -0.69 24.00 10.14
C GLU A 210 0.55 23.11 10.10
N GLU A 211 1.63 23.56 10.74
CA GLU A 211 2.97 22.95 10.63
C GLU A 211 3.48 22.47 11.99
N SER A 212 4.21 21.38 11.98
CA SER A 212 4.99 20.88 13.11
C SER A 212 6.22 20.09 12.62
N PHE A 213 7.12 19.75 13.52
CA PHE A 213 8.36 19.04 13.21
C PHE A 213 8.55 17.85 14.13
N THR A 214 9.12 16.77 13.59
CA THR A 214 9.65 15.69 14.42
C THR A 214 10.91 16.15 15.16
N LYS A 215 11.34 15.41 16.17
CA LYS A 215 12.62 15.64 16.87
C LYS A 215 13.84 15.66 15.94
N ARG A 216 13.76 14.94 14.84
CA ARG A 216 14.79 14.88 13.81
C ARG A 216 14.74 16.05 12.81
N GLY A 217 13.71 16.88 12.88
CA GLY A 217 13.53 18.05 12.01
C GLY A 217 12.77 17.75 10.70
N VAL A 218 12.09 16.59 10.57
CA VAL A 218 11.17 16.35 9.45
C VAL A 218 9.95 17.26 9.59
N ARG A 219 9.66 18.02 8.55
CA ARG A 219 8.54 18.96 8.51
C ARG A 219 7.24 18.21 8.20
N PHE A 220 6.22 18.47 9.01
CA PHE A 220 4.84 17.99 8.80
C PHE A 220 3.90 19.17 8.63
N ARG A 221 3.09 19.16 7.58
CA ARG A 221 2.04 20.14 7.36
C ARG A 221 0.71 19.43 7.09
N VAL A 222 -0.35 19.87 7.75
CA VAL A 222 -1.72 19.44 7.44
C VAL A 222 -2.42 20.58 6.70
N TRP A 223 -2.78 20.32 5.46
CA TRP A 223 -3.45 21.23 4.54
C TRP A 223 -4.94 20.97 4.51
N SER A 224 -5.74 22.04 4.58
CA SER A 224 -7.19 21.92 4.44
C SER A 224 -7.81 23.23 3.95
N THR A 225 -9.10 23.19 3.61
CA THR A 225 -9.87 24.39 3.27
C THR A 225 -9.83 25.43 4.39
N PRO A 226 -10.06 26.71 4.10
CA PRO A 226 -10.12 27.77 5.13
C PRO A 226 -11.14 27.48 6.23
N MET A 227 -12.25 26.82 5.89
CA MET A 227 -13.36 26.54 6.82
C MET A 227 -13.01 25.53 7.92
N THR A 228 -12.01 24.67 7.67
CA THR A 228 -11.58 23.60 8.60
C THR A 228 -10.26 23.90 9.30
N ARG A 229 -9.83 25.16 9.29
CA ARG A 229 -8.55 25.62 9.84
C ARG A 229 -8.27 25.10 11.25
N GLU A 230 -9.26 25.22 12.15
CA GLU A 230 -9.10 24.88 13.57
C GLU A 230 -8.96 23.37 13.83
N GLN A 231 -9.27 22.53 12.84
CA GLN A 231 -9.24 21.08 12.94
C GLN A 231 -7.88 20.46 12.52
N ARG A 232 -6.97 21.25 11.94
CA ARG A 232 -5.66 20.77 11.41
C ARG A 232 -4.72 20.30 12.52
N SER A 233 -4.76 20.95 13.68
CA SER A 233 -3.88 20.70 14.82
C SER A 233 -3.91 19.24 15.29
N TYR A 234 -5.06 18.59 15.19
CA TYR A 234 -5.23 17.18 15.53
C TYR A 234 -4.38 16.27 14.63
N GLY A 235 -4.54 16.43 13.33
CA GLY A 235 -3.86 15.59 12.33
C GLY A 235 -2.34 15.75 12.39
N VAL A 236 -1.84 16.99 12.50
CA VAL A 236 -0.38 17.23 12.52
C VAL A 236 0.28 16.64 13.76
N LYS A 237 -0.36 16.73 14.93
CA LYS A 237 0.16 16.15 16.18
C LYS A 237 0.16 14.61 16.14
N ALA A 238 -0.90 14.01 15.60
CA ALA A 238 -0.97 12.57 15.42
C ALA A 238 0.12 12.09 14.45
N ALA A 239 0.27 12.72 13.30
CA ALA A 239 1.23 12.33 12.28
C ALA A 239 2.68 12.40 12.78
N VAL A 240 3.10 13.49 13.45
CA VAL A 240 4.43 13.61 14.05
C VAL A 240 4.67 12.50 15.09
N THR A 241 3.67 12.25 15.93
CA THR A 241 3.78 11.20 16.97
C THR A 241 3.96 9.81 16.35
N PHE A 242 3.23 9.50 15.28
CA PHE A 242 3.30 8.20 14.62
C PHE A 242 4.59 8.04 13.82
N MET A 243 5.05 9.07 13.12
CA MET A 243 6.32 9.02 12.41
C MET A 243 7.49 8.72 13.35
N GLU A 244 7.60 9.44 14.48
CA GLU A 244 8.66 9.19 15.47
C GLU A 244 8.61 7.76 16.02
N PHE A 245 7.41 7.23 16.23
CA PHE A 245 7.28 5.85 16.68
C PHE A 245 7.71 4.85 15.60
N PHE A 246 7.30 5.03 14.34
CA PHE A 246 7.67 4.10 13.27
C PHE A 246 9.17 4.09 13.03
N GLU A 247 9.83 5.25 13.03
CA GLU A 247 11.29 5.33 12.93
C GLU A 247 11.98 4.55 14.05
N GLU A 248 11.48 4.68 15.28
CA GLU A 248 11.98 3.90 16.42
C GLU A 248 11.70 2.41 16.28
N TYR A 249 10.47 2.03 15.88
CA TYR A 249 10.07 0.64 15.78
C TYR A 249 10.79 -0.11 14.66
N VAL A 250 10.80 0.45 13.47
CA VAL A 250 11.44 -0.14 12.28
C VAL A 250 12.96 -0.10 12.41
N GLY A 251 13.50 0.93 13.07
CA GLY A 251 14.94 1.15 13.23
C GLY A 251 15.63 1.68 11.98
N VAL A 252 14.85 2.08 10.97
CA VAL A 252 15.30 2.73 9.74
C VAL A 252 14.54 4.05 9.61
N GLN A 253 15.26 5.16 9.44
CA GLN A 253 14.64 6.47 9.28
C GLN A 253 14.00 6.61 7.89
N ASP A 254 12.87 7.32 7.81
CA ASP A 254 12.35 7.77 6.53
C ASP A 254 13.32 8.78 5.91
N ILE A 255 13.50 8.69 4.59
CA ILE A 255 14.49 9.52 3.88
C ILE A 255 13.93 10.86 3.39
N VAL A 256 12.61 11.02 3.36
CA VAL A 256 12.02 12.32 3.02
C VAL A 256 12.03 13.27 4.21
N MET A 257 12.31 14.53 3.95
CA MET A 257 12.45 15.57 4.99
C MET A 257 11.19 16.42 5.17
N LYS A 258 10.11 16.04 4.50
CA LYS A 258 8.79 16.65 4.68
C LYS A 258 7.68 15.65 4.42
N GLN A 259 6.56 15.82 5.11
CA GLN A 259 5.30 15.12 4.88
C GLN A 259 4.17 16.18 4.87
N ASP A 260 3.58 16.39 3.71
CA ASP A 260 2.37 17.17 3.56
C ASP A 260 1.17 16.23 3.60
N LEU A 261 0.23 16.45 4.49
CA LEU A 261 -1.01 15.68 4.62
C LEU A 261 -2.15 16.58 4.17
N VAL A 262 -2.86 16.20 3.12
CA VAL A 262 -3.90 17.03 2.51
C VAL A 262 -5.28 16.46 2.80
N ALA A 263 -6.13 17.25 3.44
CA ALA A 263 -7.54 16.94 3.69
C ALA A 263 -8.38 17.37 2.49
N LEU A 264 -8.90 16.41 1.74
CA LEU A 264 -9.67 16.64 0.52
C LEU A 264 -11.17 16.50 0.76
N PRO A 265 -11.98 17.44 0.29
CA PRO A 265 -13.45 17.32 0.31
C PRO A 265 -13.94 16.07 -0.42
N ASP A 266 -13.37 15.79 -1.59
CA ASP A 266 -13.71 14.66 -2.45
C ASP A 266 -12.48 13.77 -2.68
N PHE A 267 -12.56 12.51 -2.25
CA PHE A 267 -11.50 11.52 -2.45
C PHE A 267 -12.10 10.12 -2.61
N SER A 268 -11.63 9.35 -3.59
CA SER A 268 -12.21 8.04 -3.94
C SER A 268 -11.98 6.96 -2.89
N SER A 269 -10.84 7.05 -2.18
CA SER A 269 -10.44 6.12 -1.11
C SER A 269 -10.57 6.75 0.27
N GLY A 270 -10.06 6.11 1.31
CA GLY A 270 -9.90 6.70 2.63
C GLY A 270 -8.75 7.69 2.67
N ALA A 271 -7.59 7.24 2.19
CA ALA A 271 -6.38 8.02 2.04
C ALA A 271 -5.46 7.42 0.96
N MET A 272 -4.27 8.00 0.77
CA MET A 272 -3.23 7.54 -0.16
C MET A 272 -1.85 7.98 0.33
N GLU A 273 -0.93 7.05 0.37
CA GLU A 273 0.40 7.17 0.96
C GLU A 273 1.46 7.89 0.11
N ASN A 274 1.13 8.64 -0.92
CA ASN A 274 2.12 9.25 -1.82
C ASN A 274 3.31 9.83 -1.05
N TRP A 275 4.52 9.36 -1.34
CA TRP A 275 5.71 9.65 -0.53
C TRP A 275 6.01 11.14 -0.44
N GLY A 276 5.80 11.70 0.75
CA GLY A 276 5.96 13.13 1.05
C GLY A 276 4.72 14.01 0.82
N LEU A 277 3.67 13.52 0.14
CA LEU A 277 2.40 14.21 -0.05
C LEU A 277 1.24 13.23 0.11
N VAL A 278 0.88 12.93 1.34
CA VAL A 278 -0.18 11.98 1.70
C VAL A 278 -1.54 12.67 1.60
N THR A 279 -2.47 12.05 0.88
CA THR A 279 -3.82 12.62 0.69
C THR A 279 -4.86 11.84 1.48
N PHE A 280 -5.85 12.55 2.01
CA PHE A 280 -6.88 11.98 2.88
C PHE A 280 -8.25 12.51 2.49
N ARG A 281 -9.27 11.71 2.68
CA ARG A 281 -10.63 12.22 2.84
C ARG A 281 -10.66 13.10 4.09
N GLU A 282 -11.23 14.29 4.00
CA GLU A 282 -11.24 15.31 5.07
C GLU A 282 -11.64 14.73 6.44
N SER A 283 -12.70 13.92 6.48
CA SER A 283 -13.20 13.30 7.72
C SER A 283 -12.24 12.30 8.37
N LEU A 284 -11.20 11.86 7.66
CA LEU A 284 -10.21 10.88 8.14
C LEU A 284 -8.86 11.52 8.55
N LEU A 285 -8.68 12.82 8.34
CA LEU A 285 -7.50 13.55 8.77
C LEU A 285 -7.81 14.61 9.84
N LEU A 286 -8.91 15.31 9.68
CA LEU A 286 -9.29 16.44 10.53
C LEU A 286 -10.11 15.97 11.74
N GLY A 287 -10.02 16.67 12.86
CA GLY A 287 -10.75 16.31 14.06
C GLY A 287 -10.88 17.43 15.08
N ASP A 288 -12.00 17.41 15.81
CA ASP A 288 -12.28 18.36 16.88
C ASP A 288 -11.78 17.81 18.21
N GLY A 289 -10.78 18.45 18.79
CA GLY A 289 -10.34 18.22 20.16
C GLY A 289 -9.26 17.16 20.35
N LEU A 290 -9.05 16.77 21.63
CA LEU A 290 -8.00 15.85 22.02
C LEU A 290 -8.42 14.38 21.79
N PRO A 291 -7.47 13.51 21.40
CA PRO A 291 -7.73 12.08 21.27
C PRO A 291 -8.21 11.49 22.60
N LYS A 292 -9.29 10.69 22.58
CA LYS A 292 -9.76 10.01 23.78
C LYS A 292 -8.72 8.97 24.23
N PRO A 293 -8.38 8.90 25.55
CA PRO A 293 -7.30 8.04 26.04
C PRO A 293 -7.53 6.54 25.82
N ASP A 294 -8.78 6.11 25.73
CA ASP A 294 -9.17 4.70 25.80
C ASP A 294 -9.49 4.06 24.44
N ARG A 295 -9.61 4.85 23.39
CA ARG A 295 -9.94 4.37 22.04
C ARG A 295 -9.28 5.26 20.98
N LEU A 296 -8.66 4.62 19.98
CA LEU A 296 -8.20 5.37 18.81
C LEU A 296 -9.37 5.90 18.01
N SER A 297 -9.23 7.12 17.53
CA SER A 297 -10.17 7.67 16.56
C SER A 297 -9.94 7.04 15.18
N PRO A 298 -10.94 7.04 14.30
CA PRO A 298 -10.76 6.66 12.90
C PRO A 298 -9.59 7.41 12.23
N GLN A 299 -9.44 8.70 12.53
CA GLN A 299 -8.35 9.53 12.00
C GLN A 299 -6.97 9.00 12.40
N GLN A 300 -6.77 8.69 13.69
CA GLN A 300 -5.49 8.16 14.17
C GLN A 300 -5.13 6.84 13.48
N ILE A 301 -6.11 5.99 13.27
CA ILE A 301 -5.94 4.69 12.62
C ILE A 301 -5.45 4.89 11.19
N ILE A 302 -6.14 5.71 10.40
CA ILE A 302 -5.78 5.95 9.00
C ILE A 302 -4.46 6.72 8.90
N ILE A 303 -4.20 7.72 9.74
CA ILE A 303 -2.89 8.40 9.76
C ILE A 303 -1.76 7.40 10.06
N ALA A 304 -1.96 6.45 10.96
CA ALA A 304 -0.96 5.43 11.24
C ALA A 304 -0.78 4.45 10.06
N HIS A 305 -1.85 4.09 9.36
CA HIS A 305 -1.84 3.30 8.14
C HIS A 305 -0.97 3.94 7.07
N GLU A 306 -1.28 5.18 6.69
CA GLU A 306 -0.57 5.91 5.63
C GLU A 306 0.90 6.16 5.98
N LEU A 307 1.22 6.35 7.25
CA LEU A 307 2.60 6.52 7.67
C LEU A 307 3.38 5.21 7.75
N ALA A 308 2.73 4.07 7.98
CA ALA A 308 3.38 2.76 7.89
C ALA A 308 3.84 2.46 6.45
N HIS A 309 3.08 2.90 5.46
CA HIS A 309 3.44 2.77 4.05
C HIS A 309 4.76 3.44 3.69
N GLN A 310 5.27 4.40 4.46
CA GLN A 310 6.55 5.03 4.17
C GLN A 310 7.68 4.00 4.09
N TRP A 311 7.59 2.90 4.84
CA TRP A 311 8.47 1.73 4.76
C TRP A 311 7.89 0.61 3.89
N PHE A 312 6.60 0.28 4.09
CA PHE A 312 5.91 -0.84 3.42
C PHE A 312 5.08 -0.32 2.25
N GLY A 313 5.68 -0.18 1.10
CA GLY A 313 5.12 0.39 -0.14
C GLY A 313 6.04 1.44 -0.77
N ASN A 314 6.54 2.39 0.01
CA ASN A 314 7.33 3.51 -0.50
C ASN A 314 8.83 3.18 -0.52
N MET A 315 9.45 3.00 0.63
CA MET A 315 10.88 2.65 0.70
C MET A 315 11.13 1.27 0.09
N VAL A 316 10.39 0.25 0.51
CA VAL A 316 10.36 -1.07 -0.12
C VAL A 316 9.03 -1.22 -0.84
N THR A 317 9.07 -1.30 -2.17
CA THR A 317 7.86 -1.40 -3.00
C THR A 317 7.66 -2.84 -3.47
N LEU A 318 6.43 -3.31 -3.51
CA LEU A 318 6.08 -4.57 -4.16
C LEU A 318 6.64 -4.60 -5.59
N LYS A 319 7.02 -5.78 -6.10
CA LYS A 319 7.54 -5.89 -7.47
C LYS A 319 6.42 -5.85 -8.51
N GLY A 320 5.29 -6.42 -8.21
CA GLY A 320 4.09 -6.44 -9.05
C GLY A 320 2.85 -6.53 -8.17
N TRP A 321 1.70 -6.15 -8.71
CA TRP A 321 0.43 -6.05 -8.00
C TRP A 321 -0.06 -7.38 -7.40
N GLU A 322 0.51 -8.51 -7.83
CA GLU A 322 0.26 -9.83 -7.25
C GLU A 322 0.57 -9.94 -5.76
N ASP A 323 1.42 -9.05 -5.24
CA ASP A 323 1.88 -9.03 -3.84
C ASP A 323 1.44 -7.74 -3.10
N LEU A 324 0.28 -7.15 -3.44
CA LEU A 324 -0.25 -5.93 -2.81
C LEU A 324 -0.32 -6.03 -1.27
N TRP A 325 -0.45 -7.23 -0.72
CA TRP A 325 -0.46 -7.45 0.72
C TRP A 325 0.86 -7.06 1.42
N LEU A 326 1.98 -6.93 0.68
CA LEU A 326 3.24 -6.41 1.22
C LEU A 326 3.13 -4.92 1.60
N ASN A 327 2.25 -4.18 0.95
CA ASN A 327 1.92 -2.82 1.31
C ASN A 327 0.77 -2.84 2.33
N GLU A 328 -0.40 -3.26 1.91
CA GLU A 328 -1.67 -3.10 2.63
C GLU A 328 -1.79 -3.98 3.88
N GLY A 329 -1.31 -5.23 3.79
CA GLY A 329 -1.33 -6.15 4.93
C GLY A 329 -0.43 -5.66 6.07
N PHE A 330 0.73 -5.08 5.74
CA PHE A 330 1.61 -4.47 6.75
C PHE A 330 1.03 -3.17 7.31
N ALA A 331 0.53 -2.28 6.47
CA ALA A 331 -0.08 -1.03 6.94
C ALA A 331 -1.29 -1.31 7.84
N ASN A 332 -2.16 -2.23 7.45
CA ASN A 332 -3.31 -2.66 8.25
C ASN A 332 -2.88 -3.34 9.57
N TYR A 333 -1.79 -4.12 9.57
CA TYR A 333 -1.23 -4.67 10.81
C TYR A 333 -0.74 -3.57 11.74
N PHE A 334 0.04 -2.62 11.22
CA PHE A 334 0.64 -1.56 12.03
C PHE A 334 -0.37 -0.53 12.52
N GLU A 335 -1.42 -0.20 11.77
CA GLU A 335 -2.49 0.67 12.26
C GLU A 335 -3.18 0.11 13.51
N ASN A 336 -3.22 -1.22 13.64
CA ASN A 336 -3.87 -1.91 14.75
C ASN A 336 -2.97 -2.09 15.97
N VAL A 337 -1.68 -2.36 15.76
CA VAL A 337 -0.74 -2.76 16.85
C VAL A 337 -0.11 -1.57 17.53
N MET A 338 0.25 -0.56 16.75
CA MET A 338 1.05 0.56 17.17
C MET A 338 0.48 1.39 18.32
N PRO A 339 -0.81 1.69 18.31
CA PRO A 339 -1.39 2.52 19.36
C PRO A 339 -1.41 1.89 20.73
N TYR A 340 -1.25 0.57 20.79
CA TYR A 340 -1.27 -0.19 22.04
C TYR A 340 0.13 -0.43 22.62
N GLU A 341 1.18 -0.50 21.80
CA GLU A 341 2.55 -0.66 22.27
C GLU A 341 3.04 0.55 23.09
N LYS A 342 2.58 1.75 22.74
CA LYS A 342 2.95 2.99 23.43
C LYS A 342 2.34 3.13 24.83
N LYS A 343 1.29 2.35 25.19
CA LYS A 343 0.56 2.48 26.47
C LYS A 343 0.95 1.48 27.55
N ASP A 344 1.94 0.61 27.33
CA ASP A 344 2.45 -0.39 28.32
C ASP A 344 1.35 -1.22 29.01
N ARG A 345 0.16 -1.27 28.41
CA ARG A 345 -0.96 -2.10 28.84
C ARG A 345 -0.95 -3.36 27.99
N GLY A 346 -0.82 -4.51 28.65
CA GLY A 346 -0.77 -5.82 28.03
C GLY A 346 -1.74 -5.93 26.85
N LEU A 347 -1.21 -6.29 25.69
CA LEU A 347 -1.93 -6.40 24.43
C LEU A 347 -3.14 -7.32 24.56
N THR A 348 -4.29 -6.73 24.76
CA THR A 348 -5.52 -7.30 24.21
C THR A 348 -5.63 -6.79 22.77
N LEU A 349 -5.86 -7.67 21.83
CA LEU A 349 -6.23 -7.29 20.47
C LEU A 349 -7.33 -6.24 20.58
N SER A 350 -7.16 -5.14 19.83
CA SER A 350 -8.24 -4.17 19.79
C SER A 350 -9.49 -4.85 19.28
N SER A 351 -10.65 -4.40 19.70
CA SER A 351 -11.92 -4.83 19.12
C SER A 351 -11.97 -4.64 17.59
N ARG A 352 -11.06 -3.85 17.04
CA ARG A 352 -10.86 -3.66 15.59
C ARG A 352 -10.04 -4.80 14.98
N GLY A 353 -8.89 -5.17 15.55
CA GLY A 353 -8.10 -6.29 15.04
C GLY A 353 -8.89 -7.60 15.04
N ALA A 354 -9.80 -7.78 16.00
CA ALA A 354 -10.75 -8.90 15.98
C ALA A 354 -11.72 -8.82 14.79
N ARG A 355 -12.24 -7.62 14.48
CA ARG A 355 -13.12 -7.41 13.31
C ARG A 355 -12.40 -7.60 11.99
N ASP A 356 -11.14 -7.14 11.87
CA ASP A 356 -10.32 -7.33 10.68
C ASP A 356 -10.10 -8.83 10.43
N PHE A 357 -9.82 -9.58 11.51
CA PHE A 357 -9.71 -11.04 11.43
C PHE A 357 -11.03 -11.70 10.99
N GLU A 358 -12.18 -11.27 11.54
CA GLU A 358 -13.49 -11.77 11.11
C GLU A 358 -13.77 -11.47 9.63
N ARG A 359 -13.43 -10.27 9.14
CA ARG A 359 -13.55 -9.92 7.71
C ARG A 359 -12.67 -10.79 6.83
N ALA A 360 -11.42 -11.05 7.27
CA ALA A 360 -10.51 -11.95 6.58
C ALA A 360 -11.10 -13.36 6.45
N LEU A 361 -11.61 -13.93 7.55
CA LEU A 361 -12.25 -15.25 7.55
C LEU A 361 -13.49 -15.27 6.66
N GLN A 362 -14.32 -14.24 6.71
CA GLN A 362 -15.53 -14.14 5.89
C GLN A 362 -15.17 -14.09 4.40
N ALA A 363 -14.27 -13.20 3.99
CA ALA A 363 -13.87 -13.06 2.59
C ALA A 363 -13.21 -14.34 2.06
N ASP A 364 -12.38 -14.99 2.86
CA ASP A 364 -11.61 -16.17 2.45
C ASP A 364 -12.35 -17.50 2.61
N SER A 365 -13.59 -17.46 3.10
CA SER A 365 -14.47 -18.62 3.24
C SER A 365 -15.18 -19.01 1.95
N PHE A 366 -15.14 -18.17 0.92
CA PHE A 366 -15.80 -18.44 -0.35
C PHE A 366 -14.88 -19.24 -1.30
N ALA A 367 -15.48 -20.09 -2.12
CA ALA A 367 -14.77 -20.80 -3.18
C ALA A 367 -14.25 -19.85 -4.28
N SER A 368 -14.86 -18.66 -4.40
CA SER A 368 -14.45 -17.57 -5.30
C SER A 368 -13.33 -16.68 -4.73
N SER A 369 -12.80 -16.99 -3.55
CA SER A 369 -11.64 -16.30 -2.99
C SER A 369 -10.39 -16.47 -3.87
N ARG A 370 -9.32 -15.76 -3.52
CA ARG A 370 -8.04 -15.80 -4.20
C ARG A 370 -6.88 -16.03 -3.22
N PRO A 371 -5.74 -16.54 -3.67
CA PRO A 371 -4.51 -16.50 -2.90
C PRO A 371 -4.11 -15.07 -2.55
N LEU A 372 -3.42 -14.89 -1.41
CA LEU A 372 -2.88 -13.60 -0.99
C LEU A 372 -1.85 -13.08 -2.01
N SER A 373 -0.98 -13.97 -2.51
CA SER A 373 -0.11 -13.73 -3.67
C SER A 373 -0.69 -14.51 -4.86
N SER A 374 -1.27 -13.81 -5.82
CA SER A 374 -1.97 -14.44 -6.95
C SER A 374 -1.55 -13.85 -8.28
N VAL A 375 -1.42 -14.68 -9.31
CA VAL A 375 -1.08 -14.22 -10.66
C VAL A 375 -2.15 -13.26 -11.17
N ILE A 376 -1.73 -12.09 -11.63
CA ILE A 376 -2.56 -11.06 -12.24
C ILE A 376 -2.34 -11.10 -13.76
N THR A 377 -3.41 -11.10 -14.52
CA THR A 377 -3.40 -11.22 -15.99
C THR A 377 -4.08 -10.07 -16.71
N SER A 378 -4.76 -9.20 -15.98
CA SER A 378 -5.47 -8.07 -16.55
C SER A 378 -5.50 -6.86 -15.60
N THR A 379 -5.72 -5.68 -16.17
CA THR A 379 -5.89 -4.42 -15.42
C THR A 379 -7.04 -4.49 -14.40
N SER A 380 -8.16 -5.12 -14.77
CA SER A 380 -9.30 -5.28 -13.85
C SER A 380 -8.93 -6.10 -12.62
N GLU A 381 -8.13 -7.16 -12.80
CA GLU A 381 -7.66 -7.97 -11.68
C GLU A 381 -6.78 -7.20 -10.70
N VAL A 382 -6.04 -6.16 -11.16
CA VAL A 382 -5.29 -5.28 -10.25
C VAL A 382 -6.24 -4.55 -9.30
N TYR A 383 -7.31 -3.93 -9.81
CA TYR A 383 -8.29 -3.24 -8.97
C TYR A 383 -9.00 -4.19 -8.00
N GLU A 384 -9.22 -5.45 -8.39
CA GLU A 384 -9.82 -6.49 -7.53
C GLU A 384 -8.90 -6.91 -6.37
N THR A 385 -7.60 -6.61 -6.42
CA THR A 385 -6.68 -6.93 -5.31
C THR A 385 -6.82 -6.01 -4.11
N PHE A 386 -7.46 -4.84 -4.25
CA PHE A 386 -7.74 -3.92 -3.14
C PHE A 386 -8.97 -4.38 -2.33
N ASP A 387 -8.84 -5.52 -1.69
CA ASP A 387 -9.92 -6.23 -0.99
C ASP A 387 -9.50 -6.74 0.39
N SER A 388 -10.44 -7.31 1.14
CA SER A 388 -10.18 -7.91 2.46
C SER A 388 -9.13 -9.05 2.44
N ILE A 389 -8.79 -9.60 1.29
CA ILE A 389 -7.70 -10.58 1.21
C ILE A 389 -6.35 -9.87 1.36
N SER A 390 -6.07 -8.84 0.58
CA SER A 390 -4.81 -8.08 0.70
C SER A 390 -4.69 -7.40 2.06
N TYR A 391 -5.72 -6.72 2.53
CA TYR A 391 -5.73 -5.94 3.77
C TYR A 391 -5.86 -6.83 5.01
N ASP A 392 -7.00 -7.47 5.18
CA ASP A 392 -7.37 -8.14 6.44
C ASP A 392 -6.67 -9.50 6.59
N LYS A 393 -6.67 -10.35 5.54
CA LYS A 393 -5.93 -11.62 5.59
C LYS A 393 -4.42 -11.38 5.60
N GLY A 394 -3.91 -10.40 4.86
CA GLY A 394 -2.51 -9.98 4.91
C GLY A 394 -2.09 -9.64 6.35
N SER A 395 -2.82 -8.75 7.01
CA SER A 395 -2.61 -8.38 8.41
C SER A 395 -2.70 -9.58 9.36
N ALA A 396 -3.70 -10.45 9.19
CA ALA A 396 -3.87 -11.65 10.01
C ALA A 396 -2.68 -12.62 9.91
N VAL A 397 -2.15 -12.83 8.71
CA VAL A 397 -0.96 -13.69 8.47
C VAL A 397 0.29 -13.08 9.11
N ILE A 398 0.45 -11.76 9.07
CA ILE A 398 1.52 -11.05 9.77
C ILE A 398 1.37 -11.20 11.28
N ALA A 399 0.17 -10.99 11.84
CA ALA A 399 -0.11 -11.17 13.26
C ALA A 399 0.17 -12.60 13.74
N MET A 400 -0.22 -13.60 12.95
CA MET A 400 0.10 -15.01 13.20
C MET A 400 1.61 -15.24 13.23
N THR A 401 2.36 -14.64 12.30
CA THR A 401 3.83 -14.69 12.27
C THR A 401 4.42 -14.15 13.56
N VAL A 402 3.96 -12.98 14.01
CA VAL A 402 4.40 -12.38 15.28
C VAL A 402 4.13 -13.31 16.47
N LYS A 403 2.98 -13.97 16.50
CA LYS A 403 2.63 -14.92 17.57
C LYS A 403 3.56 -16.13 17.59
N ILE A 404 3.96 -16.61 16.41
CA ILE A 404 4.84 -17.78 16.27
C ILE A 404 6.29 -17.44 16.68
N ILE A 405 6.86 -16.37 16.13
CA ILE A 405 8.29 -16.06 16.32
C ILE A 405 8.56 -15.10 17.49
N GLY A 406 7.53 -14.42 17.98
CA GLY A 406 7.62 -13.40 19.02
C GLY A 406 8.00 -12.02 18.50
N LYS A 407 7.53 -10.97 19.21
CA LYS A 407 7.68 -9.55 18.81
C LYS A 407 9.11 -9.13 18.53
N GLN A 408 10.06 -9.56 19.38
CA GLN A 408 11.45 -9.16 19.23
C GLN A 408 12.08 -9.70 17.94
N GLN A 409 11.80 -10.96 17.59
CA GLN A 409 12.31 -11.55 16.35
C GLN A 409 11.61 -10.96 15.12
N PHE A 410 10.31 -10.69 15.22
CA PHE A 410 9.57 -10.01 14.18
C PHE A 410 10.15 -8.62 13.89
N ARG A 411 10.39 -7.80 14.94
CA ARG A 411 11.01 -6.46 14.80
C ARG A 411 12.38 -6.54 14.11
N LYS A 412 13.23 -7.52 14.49
CA LYS A 412 14.51 -7.76 13.79
C LYS A 412 14.31 -8.12 12.33
N GLY A 413 13.31 -8.95 12.03
CA GLY A 413 12.97 -9.32 10.66
C GLY A 413 12.49 -8.13 9.84
N VAL A 414 11.65 -7.27 10.41
CA VAL A 414 11.21 -6.01 9.80
C VAL A 414 12.39 -5.11 9.46
N HIS A 415 13.25 -4.84 10.45
CA HIS A 415 14.45 -4.03 10.25
C HIS A 415 15.32 -4.59 9.11
N HIS A 416 15.63 -5.88 9.14
CA HIS A 416 16.45 -6.53 8.12
C HIS A 416 15.82 -6.48 6.73
N TYR A 417 14.51 -6.71 6.62
CA TYR A 417 13.79 -6.64 5.36
C TYR A 417 13.82 -5.22 4.77
N ILE A 418 13.53 -4.20 5.57
CA ILE A 418 13.54 -2.81 5.13
C ILE A 418 14.94 -2.38 4.71
N GLU A 419 15.98 -2.70 5.51
CA GLU A 419 17.36 -2.37 5.18
C GLU A 419 17.82 -3.05 3.88
N LYS A 420 17.54 -4.34 3.72
CA LYS A 420 17.94 -5.16 2.57
C LYS A 420 17.31 -4.70 1.26
N PHE A 421 16.05 -4.30 1.30
CA PHE A 421 15.26 -3.91 0.12
C PHE A 421 15.03 -2.41 0.00
N SER A 422 15.68 -1.59 0.83
CA SER A 422 15.59 -0.12 0.79
C SER A 422 15.74 0.40 -0.64
N LEU A 423 14.79 1.23 -1.09
CA LEU A 423 14.70 1.80 -2.44
C LEU A 423 14.58 0.78 -3.58
N ARG A 424 14.28 -0.46 -3.26
CA ARG A 424 14.13 -1.57 -4.22
C ARG A 424 12.72 -2.13 -4.20
N ASN A 425 12.51 -3.13 -5.06
CA ASN A 425 11.29 -3.92 -5.11
C ASN A 425 11.48 -5.27 -4.42
N ALA A 426 10.41 -5.78 -3.81
CA ALA A 426 10.38 -7.09 -3.18
C ALA A 426 9.14 -7.89 -3.61
N LYS A 427 9.24 -9.22 -3.52
CA LYS A 427 8.13 -10.17 -3.66
C LYS A 427 7.76 -10.74 -2.31
N GLY A 428 6.58 -11.34 -2.20
CA GLY A 428 6.14 -12.00 -0.96
C GLY A 428 7.14 -13.03 -0.44
N ASP A 429 7.80 -13.78 -1.32
CA ASP A 429 8.86 -14.72 -0.93
C ASP A 429 10.08 -14.04 -0.30
N ASP A 430 10.41 -12.81 -0.69
CA ASP A 430 11.57 -12.07 -0.15
C ASP A 430 11.36 -11.68 1.31
N TRP A 431 10.13 -11.34 1.69
CA TRP A 431 9.78 -11.13 3.09
C TRP A 431 10.02 -12.38 3.94
N TRP A 432 9.52 -13.53 3.51
CA TRP A 432 9.67 -14.79 4.24
C TRP A 432 11.13 -15.23 4.36
N LYS A 433 11.90 -15.08 3.30
CA LYS A 433 13.34 -15.37 3.29
C LYS A 433 14.12 -14.43 4.20
N SER A 434 13.75 -13.15 4.25
CA SER A 434 14.38 -12.18 5.16
C SER A 434 14.16 -12.56 6.62
N LEU A 435 13.00 -13.11 6.98
CA LEU A 435 12.78 -13.68 8.31
C LEU A 435 13.69 -14.88 8.58
N ASP A 436 13.82 -15.80 7.62
CA ASP A 436 14.67 -16.98 7.78
C ASP A 436 16.15 -16.62 7.98
N GLU A 437 16.61 -15.51 7.41
CA GLU A 437 18.00 -15.01 7.55
C GLU A 437 18.33 -14.51 8.96
N VAL A 438 17.34 -13.97 9.68
CA VAL A 438 17.56 -13.36 11.01
C VAL A 438 17.07 -14.22 12.17
N LEU A 439 16.26 -15.24 11.89
CA LEU A 439 15.73 -16.12 12.91
C LEU A 439 16.81 -17.07 13.43
N ASN A 440 17.44 -16.71 14.56
CA ASN A 440 18.11 -17.68 15.43
C ASN A 440 17.03 -18.51 16.15
N SER A 441 16.34 -19.37 15.39
CA SER A 441 15.14 -20.03 15.88
C SER A 441 15.48 -21.11 16.92
N THR A 442 15.21 -20.83 18.18
CA THR A 442 15.05 -21.85 19.21
C THR A 442 13.72 -22.60 19.05
N ARG A 443 12.79 -22.08 18.24
CA ARG A 443 11.49 -22.70 18.00
C ARG A 443 11.58 -23.73 16.89
N LYS A 444 11.15 -24.96 17.22
CA LYS A 444 11.09 -26.06 16.25
C LYS A 444 9.92 -25.85 15.28
N GLY A 445 10.17 -26.14 14.01
CA GLY A 445 9.16 -26.17 12.96
C GLY A 445 8.27 -27.43 13.07
N PRO A 446 7.30 -27.58 12.13
CA PRO A 446 6.37 -28.70 12.12
C PRO A 446 7.04 -30.07 12.11
N ASP A 447 8.19 -30.19 11.44
CA ASP A 447 8.96 -31.44 11.34
C ASP A 447 9.94 -31.69 12.50
N GLY A 448 9.94 -30.81 13.51
CA GLY A 448 10.83 -30.90 14.66
C GLY A 448 12.24 -30.34 14.42
N GLY A 449 12.59 -30.00 13.18
CA GLY A 449 13.78 -29.24 12.81
C GLY A 449 13.63 -27.75 13.05
N MET A 450 14.55 -26.94 12.49
CA MET A 450 14.47 -25.50 12.56
C MET A 450 13.24 -24.98 11.78
N LEU A 451 12.51 -24.02 12.37
CA LEU A 451 11.37 -23.37 11.70
C LEU A 451 11.87 -22.64 10.46
N LYS A 452 11.22 -22.89 9.34
CA LYS A 452 11.45 -22.24 8.04
C LYS A 452 10.24 -21.35 7.71
N MET A 453 10.41 -20.04 7.85
CA MET A 453 9.31 -19.09 7.64
C MET A 453 8.90 -19.00 6.17
N TRP A 454 9.82 -19.15 5.23
CA TRP A 454 9.48 -19.20 3.81
C TRP A 454 8.54 -20.39 3.48
N TYR A 455 8.83 -21.56 4.03
CA TYR A 455 7.98 -22.73 3.82
C TYR A 455 6.60 -22.59 4.49
N PHE A 456 6.59 -22.07 5.72
CA PHE A 456 5.36 -21.79 6.47
C PHE A 456 4.51 -20.73 5.77
N GLY A 457 5.08 -19.55 5.49
CA GLY A 457 4.38 -18.42 4.93
C GLY A 457 3.82 -18.68 3.54
N SER A 458 4.56 -19.44 2.70
CA SER A 458 4.09 -19.83 1.36
C SER A 458 2.78 -20.63 1.38
N GLN A 459 2.51 -21.39 2.43
CA GLN A 459 1.24 -22.13 2.56
C GLN A 459 0.05 -21.19 2.78
N TRP A 460 0.27 -20.03 3.42
CA TRP A 460 -0.76 -19.06 3.73
C TRP A 460 -0.92 -17.98 2.66
N THR A 461 0.10 -17.76 1.83
CA THR A 461 0.08 -16.73 0.79
C THR A 461 -0.23 -17.27 -0.60
N LYS A 462 0.17 -18.52 -0.93
CA LYS A 462 0.06 -19.09 -2.30
C LYS A 462 -1.17 -19.97 -2.51
N GLN A 463 -2.05 -20.05 -1.56
CA GLN A 463 -3.36 -20.70 -1.70
C GLN A 463 -4.43 -19.87 -0.96
N MET A 464 -5.66 -19.93 -1.45
CA MET A 464 -6.81 -19.30 -0.81
C MET A 464 -7.35 -20.18 0.32
N GLY A 465 -8.22 -19.58 1.15
CA GLY A 465 -8.89 -20.29 2.25
C GLY A 465 -8.02 -20.42 3.50
N PHE A 466 -8.60 -21.05 4.49
CA PHE A 466 -8.00 -21.30 5.79
C PHE A 466 -8.49 -22.64 6.36
N PRO A 467 -7.75 -23.25 7.32
CA PRO A 467 -8.14 -24.52 7.89
C PRO A 467 -9.28 -24.38 8.90
N LEU A 468 -10.29 -25.22 8.76
CA LEU A 468 -11.19 -25.59 9.84
C LEU A 468 -10.50 -26.69 10.65
N VAL A 469 -10.18 -26.41 11.90
CA VAL A 469 -9.55 -27.37 12.81
C VAL A 469 -10.64 -28.04 13.65
N THR A 470 -10.79 -29.36 13.50
CA THR A 470 -11.76 -30.15 14.25
C THR A 470 -11.07 -30.86 15.41
N VAL A 471 -11.63 -30.74 16.61
CA VAL A 471 -11.17 -31.44 17.80
C VAL A 471 -12.24 -32.46 18.20
N GLU A 472 -11.89 -33.74 18.18
CA GLU A 472 -12.75 -34.87 18.51
C GLU A 472 -12.27 -35.58 19.77
N THR A 473 -13.13 -35.77 20.76
CA THR A 473 -12.82 -36.56 21.95
C THR A 473 -12.96 -38.05 21.63
N MET A 474 -11.85 -38.76 21.66
CA MET A 474 -11.80 -40.20 21.38
C MET A 474 -12.15 -41.04 22.63
N ASN A 475 -11.66 -40.61 23.79
CA ASN A 475 -11.96 -41.21 25.10
C ASN A 475 -11.61 -40.21 26.23
N SER A 476 -11.69 -40.63 27.49
CA SER A 476 -11.44 -39.79 28.66
C SER A 476 -10.04 -39.16 28.73
N THR A 477 -9.09 -39.63 27.94
CA THR A 477 -7.69 -39.17 27.96
C THR A 477 -7.14 -38.76 26.61
N THR A 478 -7.86 -39.00 25.52
CA THR A 478 -7.34 -38.82 24.16
C THR A 478 -8.25 -37.96 23.32
N ILE A 479 -7.66 -36.98 22.65
CA ILE A 479 -8.32 -36.18 21.59
C ILE A 479 -7.64 -36.44 20.25
N LYS A 480 -8.41 -36.31 19.19
CA LYS A 480 -7.93 -36.28 17.79
C LYS A 480 -8.15 -34.87 17.27
N ILE A 481 -7.13 -34.32 16.60
CA ILE A 481 -7.21 -33.02 15.94
C ILE A 481 -6.92 -33.24 14.45
N ASP A 482 -7.79 -32.72 13.60
CA ASP A 482 -7.70 -32.80 12.14
C ASP A 482 -7.99 -31.46 11.51
N GLN A 483 -7.71 -31.30 10.22
CA GLN A 483 -7.97 -30.07 9.47
C GLN A 483 -8.60 -30.36 8.10
N GLN A 484 -9.47 -29.48 7.69
CA GLN A 484 -9.97 -29.38 6.33
C GLN A 484 -10.11 -27.91 5.94
N ARG A 485 -10.15 -27.59 4.63
CA ARG A 485 -10.46 -26.23 4.21
C ARG A 485 -11.88 -25.85 4.67
N PHE A 486 -12.04 -24.66 5.24
CA PHE A 486 -13.37 -24.11 5.54
C PHE A 486 -13.99 -23.51 4.27
N LEU A 487 -15.27 -23.81 4.02
CA LEU A 487 -16.09 -23.24 2.94
C LEU A 487 -17.50 -22.95 3.46
N ILE A 488 -18.01 -21.75 3.20
CA ILE A 488 -19.41 -21.39 3.56
C ILE A 488 -20.43 -22.09 2.65
N GLY A 489 -20.11 -22.25 1.36
CA GLY A 489 -21.00 -22.87 0.39
C GLY A 489 -20.33 -24.02 -0.34
N PRO A 490 -20.64 -25.29 -0.02
CA PRO A 490 -19.95 -26.45 -0.63
C PRO A 490 -20.22 -26.62 -2.13
N TYR A 491 -21.20 -25.90 -2.68
CA TYR A 491 -21.59 -25.98 -4.09
C TYR A 491 -20.99 -24.87 -4.97
N THR A 492 -20.21 -23.92 -4.41
CA THR A 492 -19.57 -22.87 -5.17
C THR A 492 -18.34 -23.42 -5.92
N VAL A 493 -18.21 -23.01 -7.18
CA VAL A 493 -17.13 -23.51 -8.05
C VAL A 493 -15.93 -22.55 -7.94
N GLU A 494 -14.76 -23.11 -7.68
CA GLU A 494 -13.50 -22.38 -7.68
C GLU A 494 -13.13 -21.87 -9.08
N LEU A 495 -12.49 -20.73 -9.16
CA LEU A 495 -11.87 -20.28 -10.41
C LEU A 495 -10.84 -21.29 -10.89
N LEU A 496 -10.85 -21.60 -12.20
CA LEU A 496 -9.98 -22.63 -12.81
C LEU A 496 -8.50 -22.46 -12.43
N LYS A 497 -8.02 -21.21 -12.41
CA LYS A 497 -6.62 -20.88 -12.10
C LYS A 497 -6.20 -21.24 -10.66
N TYR A 498 -7.15 -21.52 -9.75
CA TYR A 498 -6.86 -21.79 -8.33
C TYR A 498 -7.22 -23.22 -7.88
N ARG A 499 -7.79 -24.06 -8.76
CA ARG A 499 -8.30 -25.40 -8.40
C ARG A 499 -7.26 -26.41 -7.94
N SER A 500 -5.98 -26.20 -8.23
CA SER A 500 -4.92 -27.14 -7.90
C SER A 500 -3.77 -26.46 -7.18
N PRO A 501 -3.96 -26.00 -5.93
CA PRO A 501 -2.92 -25.30 -5.21
C PRO A 501 -1.79 -26.25 -4.81
N SER A 502 -0.56 -25.75 -4.79
CA SER A 502 0.66 -26.53 -4.47
C SER A 502 0.62 -27.22 -3.11
N TYR A 503 -0.20 -26.73 -2.19
CA TYR A 503 -0.31 -27.24 -0.81
C TYR A 503 -1.62 -28.02 -0.57
N GLY A 504 -2.48 -28.21 -1.59
CA GLY A 504 -3.69 -29.04 -1.51
C GLY A 504 -4.72 -28.56 -0.50
N TYR A 505 -4.81 -27.25 -0.26
CA TYR A 505 -5.66 -26.63 0.76
C TYR A 505 -5.45 -27.21 2.16
N LYS A 506 -4.21 -27.46 2.50
CA LYS A 506 -3.78 -27.89 3.83
C LYS A 506 -2.62 -27.02 4.31
N TRP A 507 -2.52 -26.85 5.62
CA TRP A 507 -1.57 -25.93 6.26
C TRP A 507 -0.83 -26.61 7.40
N ASP A 508 0.37 -26.14 7.70
CA ASP A 508 0.97 -26.32 9.02
C ASP A 508 0.33 -25.31 9.97
N VAL A 509 -0.52 -25.79 10.88
CA VAL A 509 -1.31 -24.92 11.75
C VAL A 509 -0.63 -24.77 13.11
N PRO A 510 -0.32 -23.55 13.56
CA PRO A 510 0.21 -23.29 14.90
C PRO A 510 -0.91 -23.36 15.93
N LEU A 511 -0.98 -24.44 16.68
CA LEU A 511 -1.98 -24.64 17.72
C LEU A 511 -1.47 -24.10 19.05
N PHE A 512 -2.10 -23.02 19.54
CA PHE A 512 -1.94 -22.54 20.90
C PHE A 512 -3.09 -23.09 21.75
N TYR A 513 -2.77 -23.76 22.86
CA TYR A 513 -3.79 -24.38 23.70
C TYR A 513 -3.52 -24.11 25.17
N GLN A 514 -4.57 -24.11 25.97
CA GLN A 514 -4.50 -23.91 27.41
C GLN A 514 -4.90 -25.18 28.15
N VAL A 515 -4.11 -25.55 29.15
CA VAL A 515 -4.40 -26.65 30.07
C VAL A 515 -4.69 -26.07 31.44
N GLY A 516 -5.94 -26.18 31.93
CA GLY A 516 -6.37 -25.55 33.17
C GLY A 516 -6.25 -24.01 33.09
N ARG A 517 -6.16 -23.34 34.24
CA ARG A 517 -6.19 -21.86 34.30
C ARG A 517 -4.83 -21.17 34.05
N LYS A 518 -3.72 -21.88 33.93
CA LYS A 518 -2.38 -21.24 34.00
C LYS A 518 -1.36 -21.65 32.93
N LYS A 519 -1.55 -22.70 32.14
CA LYS A 519 -0.52 -23.19 31.21
C LYS A 519 -0.95 -23.09 29.77
N VAL A 520 -0.30 -22.19 29.00
CA VAL A 520 -0.44 -22.11 27.55
C VAL A 520 0.62 -23.02 26.91
N GLY A 521 0.18 -23.96 26.08
CA GLY A 521 1.05 -24.83 25.30
C GLY A 521 1.06 -24.42 23.82
N PHE A 522 2.03 -24.97 23.08
CA PHE A 522 2.16 -24.79 21.65
C PHE A 522 2.45 -26.13 20.97
N LYS A 523 1.76 -26.41 19.87
CA LYS A 523 2.03 -27.55 18.99
C LYS A 523 1.73 -27.22 17.54
N TRP A 524 2.36 -27.95 16.63
CA TRP A 524 2.02 -27.92 15.22
C TRP A 524 1.02 -29.02 14.88
N LEU A 525 -0.07 -28.67 14.20
CA LEU A 525 -0.82 -29.61 13.39
C LEU A 525 -0.20 -29.59 12.00
N LYS A 526 0.54 -30.66 11.66
CA LYS A 526 1.23 -30.74 10.38
C LYS A 526 0.27 -30.77 9.21
N ARG A 527 0.68 -30.24 8.09
CA ARG A 527 -0.01 -30.33 6.81
C ARG A 527 -0.26 -31.81 6.46
N GLY A 528 -1.54 -32.17 6.27
CA GLY A 528 -1.94 -33.55 5.98
C GLY A 528 -1.82 -34.55 7.13
N GLY A 529 -1.42 -34.09 8.31
CA GLY A 529 -1.32 -34.92 9.51
C GLY A 529 -2.59 -34.88 10.36
N VAL A 530 -2.80 -35.95 11.09
CA VAL A 530 -3.79 -36.05 12.18
C VAL A 530 -3.01 -36.11 13.49
N TRP A 531 -3.32 -35.23 14.44
CA TRP A 531 -2.68 -35.29 15.75
C TRP A 531 -3.55 -36.09 16.73
N ARG A 532 -2.93 -37.03 17.45
CA ARG A 532 -3.54 -37.76 18.56
C ARG A 532 -2.69 -37.54 19.81
N GLY A 533 -3.32 -37.13 20.89
CA GLY A 533 -2.59 -36.81 22.11
C GLY A 533 -3.34 -37.20 23.39
N PHE A 534 -2.57 -37.55 24.43
CA PHE A 534 -3.10 -37.83 25.76
C PHE A 534 -3.25 -36.52 26.55
N TYR A 535 -4.42 -36.32 27.16
CA TYR A 535 -4.71 -35.24 28.10
C TYR A 535 -5.43 -35.79 29.33
N THR A 536 -4.96 -35.41 30.50
CA THR A 536 -5.74 -35.52 31.74
C THR A 536 -6.77 -34.39 31.73
N PHE A 537 -8.03 -34.73 31.65
CA PHE A 537 -9.12 -33.75 31.57
C PHE A 537 -9.22 -32.94 32.87
N HIS A 538 -8.77 -31.71 32.85
CA HIS A 538 -9.31 -30.64 33.65
C HIS A 538 -9.66 -29.47 32.70
N HIS A 539 -10.91 -29.46 32.25
CA HIS A 539 -11.57 -28.42 31.46
C HIS A 539 -10.76 -27.86 30.26
N PHE A 540 -11.07 -28.37 29.11
CA PHE A 540 -10.88 -27.63 27.84
C PHE A 540 -11.96 -26.53 27.83
N ALA A 541 -11.66 -25.38 28.41
CA ALA A 541 -12.50 -24.20 28.24
C ALA A 541 -11.95 -23.44 27.05
N ALA A 542 -12.57 -23.61 25.89
CA ALA A 542 -12.52 -22.62 24.82
C ALA A 542 -13.19 -21.33 25.36
N GLN A 543 -12.46 -20.56 26.16
CA GLN A 543 -12.98 -19.35 26.78
C GLN A 543 -13.27 -18.26 25.74
N GLU A 544 -12.74 -18.41 24.52
CA GLU A 544 -12.97 -17.48 23.39
C GLU A 544 -14.01 -17.96 22.37
N ALA A 545 -14.41 -19.23 22.42
CA ALA A 545 -15.57 -19.70 21.63
C ALA A 545 -16.90 -19.06 22.08
N ARG A 546 -16.95 -18.40 23.24
CA ARG A 546 -18.14 -17.68 23.69
C ARG A 546 -18.36 -16.32 23.05
N GLU A 547 -17.33 -15.68 22.51
CA GLU A 547 -17.49 -14.40 21.78
C GLU A 547 -17.79 -14.61 20.29
N VAL A 548 -17.32 -15.71 19.69
CA VAL A 548 -17.64 -16.09 18.30
C VAL A 548 -19.07 -16.68 18.19
N SER A 549 -19.66 -17.17 19.27
CA SER A 549 -21.00 -17.80 19.28
C SER A 549 -22.17 -16.80 19.20
N ARG A 550 -21.92 -15.50 19.02
CA ARG A 550 -22.99 -14.51 18.75
C ARG A 550 -23.27 -14.28 17.27
N CYS A 551 -22.54 -14.92 16.37
CA CYS A 551 -22.92 -14.93 14.96
C CYS A 551 -23.84 -16.13 14.71
N GLU A 552 -25.03 -15.91 14.16
CA GLU A 552 -26.12 -16.87 13.97
C GLU A 552 -25.83 -18.12 13.08
N LEU A 553 -24.58 -18.52 12.96
CA LEU A 553 -24.10 -19.67 12.16
C LEU A 553 -24.07 -21.00 12.92
N THR A 554 -24.50 -21.06 14.21
CA THR A 554 -24.29 -22.22 15.09
C THR A 554 -25.54 -23.03 15.42
N SER A 555 -26.64 -22.95 14.68
CA SER A 555 -27.87 -23.69 15.05
C SER A 555 -27.87 -25.19 14.69
N ARG A 556 -26.74 -25.81 14.25
CA ARG A 556 -26.69 -27.23 13.90
C ARG A 556 -25.38 -27.97 14.25
N LEU A 557 -24.77 -27.76 15.41
CA LEU A 557 -23.63 -28.58 15.83
C LEU A 557 -23.73 -28.97 17.33
N SER A 558 -24.41 -30.06 17.60
CA SER A 558 -24.24 -30.81 18.85
C SER A 558 -22.94 -31.63 18.76
N THR A 559 -22.06 -31.49 19.76
CA THR A 559 -20.87 -32.32 20.09
C THR A 559 -19.52 -32.09 19.41
N HIS A 560 -19.31 -31.05 18.60
CA HIS A 560 -18.01 -30.74 18.05
C HIS A 560 -17.61 -29.29 18.40
N ALA A 561 -16.46 -29.12 19.06
CA ALA A 561 -15.89 -27.78 19.24
C ALA A 561 -15.21 -27.35 17.93
N VAL A 562 -15.75 -26.33 17.28
CA VAL A 562 -15.14 -25.69 16.10
C VAL A 562 -14.12 -24.66 16.63
N VAL A 563 -12.84 -24.94 16.49
CA VAL A 563 -11.77 -23.98 16.73
C VAL A 563 -11.36 -23.45 15.36
N ALA A 564 -11.92 -22.32 14.93
CA ALA A 564 -11.21 -21.48 13.97
C ALA A 564 -9.86 -21.21 14.61
N ALA A 565 -8.75 -21.48 13.89
CA ALA A 565 -7.41 -21.31 14.46
C ALA A 565 -7.28 -19.89 14.99
N ASN A 566 -7.46 -19.71 16.29
CA ASN A 566 -7.52 -18.40 16.94
C ASN A 566 -6.09 -17.88 17.01
N VAL A 567 -5.71 -17.09 16.02
CA VAL A 567 -4.39 -16.46 15.89
C VAL A 567 -4.39 -15.09 16.57
N ALA A 568 -5.52 -14.70 17.07
CA ALA A 568 -5.75 -13.35 17.56
C ALA A 568 -6.17 -13.31 19.02
N THR A 569 -5.24 -13.58 19.97
CA THR A 569 -5.29 -13.03 21.34
C THR A 569 -3.91 -13.13 21.98
#